data_b5368728875b8f7c52da174dc2bc5efb
#
_entry.id   b5368728875b8f7c52da174dc2bc5efb
#
_cell.length_a   1.000
_cell.length_b   1.000
_cell.length_c   1.000
_cell.angle_alpha   90.00
_cell.angle_beta   90.00
_cell.angle_gamma   90.00
#
_symmetry.space_group_name_H-M   'P 1'
#
loop_
_entity.id
_entity.type
_entity.pdbx_description
1 polymer ?
#
loop_
_entity_poly.entity_id
_entity_poly.type
_entity_poly.pdbx_seq_one_letter_code
_entity_poly.pdbx_strand_id
1 'polypeptide(L)'
;MRIGLYSITYLGCWYRGEALTLPELIRIAKKFGYDGVEIDGKRPHGNPLDWPKARCRELLRLASGEGIEIHGVAANNDFSNPVPEVREAQICFVRELIRMTSDLGAKHLRVFLAWWGITRHPKLATYDIAEGYWPIVHEKFSEEEIWGWCREGLIECARYAGEMGVTLALQNHKPLIKDHHDVLRMVREVNSPHLQVCLDAPLMPDKKAAAMRDAAQAVGSMQVMSHFGGEFDRNPDGSITGVDRIDGVIAGETNQYYRDFAQAMRDIGYRGYISYELCHQLPMVNGETVGIEFAHKNAQLAVEFMREIIRTEYGKQPGSPAQPQPVGAA
;
A
#
# COMPACT_ATOMS: atom_id res chain seq x y z
N MET A 1 -10.61 -12.04 -3.17
CA MET A 1 -9.78 -10.81 -3.07
C MET A 1 -10.32 -9.79 -4.05
N ARG A 2 -10.37 -8.51 -3.68
CA ARG A 2 -10.83 -7.37 -4.50
C ARG A 2 -9.66 -6.49 -4.87
N ILE A 3 -9.76 -5.71 -5.95
CA ILE A 3 -8.66 -4.89 -6.45
C ILE A 3 -8.96 -3.41 -6.20
N GLY A 4 -8.07 -2.75 -5.45
CA GLY A 4 -8.12 -1.32 -5.16
C GLY A 4 -7.17 -0.52 -6.05
N LEU A 5 -7.47 0.77 -6.21
CA LEU A 5 -6.54 1.75 -6.78
C LEU A 5 -6.10 2.71 -5.67
N TYR A 6 -4.82 2.66 -5.32
CA TYR A 6 -4.28 3.57 -4.33
C TYR A 6 -3.96 4.93 -4.96
N SER A 7 -4.47 5.99 -4.35
CA SER A 7 -4.44 7.33 -4.92
C SER A 7 -3.04 7.94 -5.09
N ILE A 8 -2.01 7.35 -4.45
CA ILE A 8 -0.59 7.72 -4.67
C ILE A 8 -0.22 7.68 -6.16
N THR A 9 -0.81 6.74 -6.92
CA THR A 9 -0.63 6.59 -8.37
C THR A 9 -0.93 7.89 -9.12
N TYR A 10 -1.84 8.71 -8.59
CA TYR A 10 -2.30 9.94 -9.24
C TYR A 10 -2.08 11.20 -8.40
N LEU A 11 -1.16 11.15 -7.45
CA LEU A 11 -0.83 12.27 -6.56
C LEU A 11 -0.03 13.40 -7.26
N GLY A 12 0.41 13.19 -8.51
CA GLY A 12 1.23 14.16 -9.24
C GLY A 12 2.65 14.33 -8.71
N CYS A 13 3.16 13.35 -7.95
CA CYS A 13 4.53 13.37 -7.45
C CYS A 13 5.50 12.55 -8.31
N TRP A 14 5.02 11.48 -8.95
CA TRP A 14 5.85 10.55 -9.70
C TRP A 14 5.87 10.83 -11.20
N TYR A 15 4.80 11.37 -11.77
CA TYR A 15 4.69 11.74 -13.17
C TYR A 15 4.67 13.28 -13.34
N ARG A 16 4.94 13.75 -14.55
CA ARG A 16 4.84 15.15 -14.92
C ARG A 16 3.38 15.51 -15.21
N GLY A 17 2.83 16.44 -14.44
CA GLY A 17 1.46 16.92 -14.56
C GLY A 17 0.79 17.14 -13.23
N GLU A 18 -0.46 17.57 -13.28
CA GLU A 18 -1.29 17.81 -12.10
C GLU A 18 -1.78 16.49 -11.49
N ALA A 19 -2.01 16.50 -10.18
CA ALA A 19 -2.72 15.41 -9.52
C ALA A 19 -4.16 15.32 -10.01
N LEU A 20 -4.70 14.12 -10.13
CA LEU A 20 -6.14 13.97 -10.24
C LEU A 20 -6.83 14.41 -8.95
N THR A 21 -7.99 15.01 -9.05
CA THR A 21 -8.88 15.16 -7.90
C THR A 21 -9.43 13.79 -7.47
N LEU A 22 -9.83 13.64 -6.20
CA LEU A 22 -10.43 12.37 -5.76
C LEU A 22 -11.72 11.98 -6.52
N PRO A 23 -12.61 12.91 -6.94
CA PRO A 23 -13.69 12.58 -7.85
C PRO A 23 -13.24 12.03 -9.21
N GLU A 24 -12.19 12.55 -9.80
CA GLU A 24 -11.62 12.04 -11.05
C GLU A 24 -10.99 10.66 -10.86
N LEU A 25 -10.26 10.48 -9.76
CA LEU A 25 -9.69 9.18 -9.38
C LEU A 25 -10.77 8.08 -9.27
N ILE A 26 -11.89 8.38 -8.61
CA ILE A 26 -13.01 7.43 -8.48
C ILE A 26 -13.58 7.05 -9.85
N ARG A 27 -13.76 8.03 -10.75
CA ARG A 27 -14.23 7.76 -12.11
C ARG A 27 -13.23 6.97 -12.95
N ILE A 28 -11.93 7.24 -12.79
CA ILE A 28 -10.86 6.46 -13.44
C ILE A 28 -10.83 5.02 -12.89
N ALA A 29 -10.95 4.84 -11.58
CA ALA A 29 -11.03 3.51 -10.96
C ALA A 29 -12.21 2.71 -11.55
N LYS A 30 -13.39 3.31 -11.63
CA LYS A 30 -14.56 2.70 -12.30
C LYS A 30 -14.28 2.36 -13.77
N LYS A 31 -13.75 3.33 -14.52
CA LYS A 31 -13.46 3.17 -15.97
C LYS A 31 -12.52 1.99 -16.23
N PHE A 32 -11.52 1.79 -15.40
CA PHE A 32 -10.54 0.71 -15.54
C PHE A 32 -11.00 -0.61 -14.93
N GLY A 33 -12.08 -0.62 -14.15
CA GLY A 33 -12.65 -1.85 -13.58
C GLY A 33 -12.06 -2.22 -12.22
N TYR A 34 -11.60 -1.26 -11.42
CA TYR A 34 -11.27 -1.45 -10.02
C TYR A 34 -12.53 -1.63 -9.17
N ASP A 35 -12.40 -2.34 -8.04
CA ASP A 35 -13.50 -2.58 -7.10
C ASP A 35 -13.61 -1.47 -6.03
N GLY A 36 -12.53 -0.71 -5.82
CA GLY A 36 -12.47 0.36 -4.82
C GLY A 36 -11.24 1.24 -4.97
N VAL A 37 -11.17 2.22 -4.07
CA VAL A 37 -10.04 3.15 -3.97
C VAL A 37 -9.50 3.21 -2.54
N GLU A 38 -8.19 3.43 -2.42
CA GLU A 38 -7.51 3.81 -1.18
C GLU A 38 -7.03 5.26 -1.31
N ILE A 39 -7.24 6.06 -0.27
CA ILE A 39 -6.92 7.49 -0.30
C ILE A 39 -5.62 7.76 0.45
N ASP A 40 -4.64 8.35 -0.21
CA ASP A 40 -3.42 8.83 0.44
C ASP A 40 -3.73 10.00 1.38
N GLY A 41 -3.30 9.90 2.64
CA GLY A 41 -3.55 10.85 3.72
C GLY A 41 -2.79 12.17 3.64
N LYS A 42 -2.23 12.51 2.48
CA LYS A 42 -1.49 13.76 2.25
C LYS A 42 -2.08 14.58 1.10
N ARG A 43 -1.68 15.86 1.03
CA ARG A 43 -2.06 16.76 -0.06
C ARG A 43 -1.46 16.31 -1.40
N PRO A 44 -2.20 16.48 -2.48
CA PRO A 44 -3.50 17.16 -2.60
C PRO A 44 -4.73 16.26 -2.34
N HIS A 45 -4.56 15.01 -1.94
CA HIS A 45 -5.68 14.07 -1.76
C HIS A 45 -6.30 14.14 -0.35
N GLY A 46 -5.90 13.28 0.58
CA GLY A 46 -6.61 13.01 1.83
C GLY A 46 -6.05 13.68 3.08
N ASN A 47 -5.45 14.88 3.00
CA ASN A 47 -4.99 15.54 4.22
C ASN A 47 -6.18 15.99 5.09
N PRO A 48 -6.24 15.65 6.39
CA PRO A 48 -7.35 15.97 7.26
C PRO A 48 -7.67 17.47 7.37
N LEU A 49 -6.68 18.35 7.18
CA LEU A 49 -6.89 19.80 7.15
C LEU A 49 -7.83 20.26 6.04
N ASP A 50 -7.94 19.50 4.96
CA ASP A 50 -8.73 19.84 3.78
C ASP A 50 -10.04 19.04 3.70
N TRP A 51 -10.24 18.09 4.64
CA TRP A 51 -11.34 17.10 4.60
C TRP A 51 -12.24 17.18 5.86
N PRO A 52 -13.05 18.23 5.98
CA PRO A 52 -14.09 18.26 7.01
C PRO A 52 -15.15 17.17 6.73
N LYS A 53 -15.88 16.76 7.75
CA LYS A 53 -16.87 15.68 7.70
C LYS A 53 -17.89 15.82 6.56
N ALA A 54 -18.33 17.03 6.24
CA ALA A 54 -19.25 17.29 5.14
C ALA A 54 -18.67 16.87 3.79
N ARG A 55 -17.41 17.24 3.53
CA ARG A 55 -16.70 16.88 2.30
C ARG A 55 -16.43 15.38 2.20
N CYS A 56 -16.10 14.72 3.32
CA CYS A 56 -15.99 13.26 3.37
C CYS A 56 -17.28 12.57 2.93
N ARG A 57 -18.43 13.05 3.47
CA ARG A 57 -19.75 12.50 3.10
C ARG A 57 -20.13 12.75 1.64
N GLU A 58 -19.71 13.86 1.06
CA GLU A 58 -19.91 14.14 -0.37
C GLU A 58 -19.12 13.17 -1.24
N LEU A 59 -17.85 12.95 -0.90
CA LEU A 59 -17.01 12.00 -1.63
C LEU A 59 -17.55 10.57 -1.50
N LEU A 60 -17.98 10.17 -0.30
CA LEU A 60 -18.59 8.86 -0.07
C LEU A 60 -19.84 8.64 -0.92
N ARG A 61 -20.72 9.66 -1.00
CA ARG A 61 -21.92 9.59 -1.85
C ARG A 61 -21.56 9.45 -3.33
N LEU A 62 -20.56 10.20 -3.80
CA LEU A 62 -20.06 10.10 -5.17
C LEU A 62 -19.50 8.68 -5.43
N ALA A 63 -18.62 8.19 -4.58
CA ALA A 63 -18.02 6.86 -4.72
C ALA A 63 -19.10 5.76 -4.76
N SER A 64 -20.06 5.82 -3.83
CA SER A 64 -21.19 4.90 -3.79
C SER A 64 -22.05 4.98 -5.07
N GLY A 65 -22.33 6.18 -5.59
CA GLY A 65 -23.05 6.38 -6.84
C GLY A 65 -22.31 5.84 -8.07
N GLU A 66 -21.00 5.82 -8.04
CA GLU A 66 -20.16 5.20 -9.08
C GLU A 66 -19.99 3.69 -8.88
N GLY A 67 -20.42 3.12 -7.76
CA GLY A 67 -20.21 1.71 -7.40
C GLY A 67 -18.78 1.38 -7.01
N ILE A 68 -18.03 2.38 -6.53
CA ILE A 68 -16.65 2.25 -6.05
C ILE A 68 -16.63 2.36 -4.51
N GLU A 69 -16.00 1.40 -3.84
CA GLU A 69 -15.81 1.44 -2.38
C GLU A 69 -14.57 2.27 -2.03
N ILE A 70 -14.70 3.19 -1.06
CA ILE A 70 -13.53 3.77 -0.39
C ILE A 70 -13.15 2.77 0.71
N HIS A 71 -12.20 1.87 0.43
CA HIS A 71 -11.91 0.75 1.33
C HIS A 71 -10.88 1.09 2.41
N GLY A 72 -10.06 2.13 2.21
CA GLY A 72 -9.01 2.49 3.14
C GLY A 72 -8.46 3.89 2.92
N VAL A 73 -7.71 4.33 3.92
CA VAL A 73 -6.87 5.53 3.88
C VAL A 73 -5.45 5.10 4.23
N ALA A 74 -4.45 5.78 3.68
CA ALA A 74 -3.05 5.51 3.97
C ALA A 74 -2.43 6.68 4.74
N ALA A 75 -1.93 6.44 5.93
CA ALA A 75 -1.10 7.38 6.66
C ALA A 75 0.32 7.41 6.09
N ASN A 76 0.97 8.57 6.20
CA ASN A 76 2.39 8.74 5.92
C ASN A 76 3.04 9.21 7.23
N ASN A 77 2.92 8.38 8.27
CA ASN A 77 3.34 8.69 9.63
C ASN A 77 4.75 8.18 9.95
N ASP A 78 5.40 8.89 10.86
CA ASP A 78 6.67 8.51 11.45
C ASP A 78 6.60 8.66 12.97
N PHE A 79 6.59 7.53 13.68
CA PHE A 79 6.65 7.49 15.15
C PHE A 79 8.08 7.30 15.67
N SER A 80 9.07 7.21 14.80
CA SER A 80 10.46 6.89 15.16
C SER A 80 11.27 8.12 15.59
N ASN A 81 10.76 9.34 15.37
CA ASN A 81 11.54 10.56 15.58
C ASN A 81 12.03 10.68 17.05
N PRO A 82 13.33 10.97 17.30
CA PRO A 82 13.87 11.10 18.65
C PRO A 82 13.30 12.30 19.46
N VAL A 83 12.74 13.30 18.78
CA VAL A 83 12.13 14.48 19.42
C VAL A 83 10.69 14.15 19.84
N PRO A 84 10.36 14.17 21.16
CA PRO A 84 9.04 13.78 21.64
C PRO A 84 7.89 14.58 21.01
N GLU A 85 8.04 15.89 20.88
CA GLU A 85 7.02 16.78 20.33
C GLU A 85 6.70 16.46 18.85
N VAL A 86 7.70 15.95 18.11
CA VAL A 86 7.48 15.51 16.73
C VAL A 86 6.65 14.22 16.71
N ARG A 87 6.92 13.27 17.62
CA ARG A 87 6.10 12.06 17.77
C ARG A 87 4.67 12.38 18.17
N GLU A 88 4.47 13.30 19.13
CA GLU A 88 3.16 13.77 19.55
C GLU A 88 2.38 14.39 18.39
N ALA A 89 3.04 15.21 17.56
CA ALA A 89 2.43 15.77 16.35
C ALA A 89 2.03 14.66 15.34
N GLN A 90 2.83 13.59 15.22
CA GLN A 90 2.48 12.44 14.39
C GLN A 90 1.28 11.66 14.94
N ILE A 91 1.19 11.48 16.25
CA ILE A 91 0.01 10.87 16.90
C ILE A 91 -1.23 11.72 16.63
N CYS A 92 -1.17 13.04 16.80
CA CYS A 92 -2.27 13.95 16.47
C CYS A 92 -2.69 13.82 15.00
N PHE A 93 -1.73 13.77 14.07
CA PHE A 93 -2.00 13.59 12.65
C PHE A 93 -2.69 12.26 12.34
N VAL A 94 -2.20 11.16 12.90
CA VAL A 94 -2.80 9.82 12.70
C VAL A 94 -4.22 9.77 13.31
N ARG A 95 -4.46 10.39 14.46
CA ARG A 95 -5.82 10.50 15.04
C ARG A 95 -6.78 11.23 14.12
N GLU A 96 -6.35 12.33 13.50
CA GLU A 96 -7.18 13.04 12.52
C GLU A 96 -7.43 12.20 11.26
N LEU A 97 -6.46 11.40 10.82
CA LEU A 97 -6.65 10.45 9.73
C LEU A 97 -7.62 9.31 10.11
N ILE A 98 -7.59 8.82 11.35
CA ILE A 98 -8.56 7.83 11.85
C ILE A 98 -9.98 8.42 11.79
N ARG A 99 -10.17 9.67 12.27
CA ARG A 99 -11.45 10.36 12.18
C ARG A 99 -11.91 10.47 10.72
N MET A 100 -11.02 10.94 9.84
CA MET A 100 -11.31 11.08 8.40
C MET A 100 -11.66 9.72 7.76
N THR A 101 -10.95 8.65 8.11
CA THR A 101 -11.22 7.29 7.64
C THR A 101 -12.64 6.86 8.01
N SER A 102 -13.04 7.08 9.26
CA SER A 102 -14.41 6.82 9.73
C SER A 102 -15.45 7.68 9.00
N ASP A 103 -15.18 8.99 8.82
CA ASP A 103 -16.09 9.92 8.11
C ASP A 103 -16.24 9.57 6.61
N LEU A 104 -15.24 8.96 5.99
CA LEU A 104 -15.26 8.42 4.62
C LEU A 104 -15.97 7.05 4.52
N GLY A 105 -16.39 6.46 5.66
CA GLY A 105 -16.99 5.13 5.69
C GLY A 105 -16.00 3.99 5.44
N ALA A 106 -14.71 4.28 5.39
CA ALA A 106 -13.66 3.28 5.26
C ALA A 106 -13.38 2.59 6.61
N LYS A 107 -12.89 1.35 6.56
CA LYS A 107 -12.65 0.54 7.76
C LYS A 107 -11.19 0.47 8.17
N HIS A 108 -10.28 0.74 7.25
CA HIS A 108 -8.86 0.52 7.46
C HIS A 108 -8.07 1.81 7.26
N LEU A 109 -7.13 2.06 8.17
CA LEU A 109 -6.09 3.06 8.00
C LEU A 109 -4.75 2.35 7.98
N ARG A 110 -4.07 2.34 6.81
CA ARG A 110 -2.70 1.84 6.73
C ARG A 110 -1.75 2.76 7.47
N VAL A 111 -0.85 2.18 8.27
CA VAL A 111 0.13 2.91 9.08
C VAL A 111 1.52 2.31 8.94
N PHE A 112 2.54 3.13 9.23
CA PHE A 112 3.94 2.73 9.35
C PHE A 112 4.42 2.77 10.81
N LEU A 113 5.58 2.17 11.09
CA LEU A 113 6.37 2.52 12.28
C LEU A 113 7.14 3.80 12.03
N ALA A 114 7.85 3.84 10.91
CA ALA A 114 8.67 4.94 10.45
C ALA A 114 8.47 5.14 8.96
N TRP A 115 8.36 6.37 8.55
CA TRP A 115 8.26 6.75 7.15
C TRP A 115 9.20 7.92 6.86
N TRP A 116 10.23 7.69 6.08
CA TRP A 116 11.18 8.75 5.73
C TRP A 116 10.62 9.82 4.78
N GLY A 117 9.56 9.51 4.03
CA GLY A 117 8.90 10.46 3.15
C GLY A 117 9.48 10.52 1.73
N ILE A 118 8.84 11.36 0.91
CA ILE A 118 9.24 11.61 -0.47
C ILE A 118 9.74 13.05 -0.57
N THR A 119 10.95 13.23 -1.06
CA THR A 119 11.46 14.54 -1.45
C THR A 119 10.90 14.91 -2.81
N ARG A 120 10.18 16.03 -2.89
CA ARG A 120 9.65 16.53 -4.15
C ARG A 120 10.64 17.49 -4.81
N HIS A 121 11.03 17.17 -6.02
CA HIS A 121 11.78 18.05 -6.91
C HIS A 121 10.92 18.37 -8.14
N PRO A 122 11.01 19.57 -8.77
CA PRO A 122 10.20 19.92 -9.93
C PRO A 122 10.22 18.92 -11.09
N LYS A 123 11.33 18.18 -11.24
CA LYS A 123 11.52 17.19 -12.31
C LYS A 123 11.51 15.75 -11.84
N LEU A 124 11.73 15.50 -10.56
CA LEU A 124 11.96 14.16 -10.02
C LEU A 124 11.54 14.06 -8.57
N ALA A 125 10.63 13.15 -8.27
CA ALA A 125 10.41 12.72 -6.90
C ALA A 125 11.38 11.58 -6.56
N THR A 126 11.91 11.56 -5.33
CA THR A 126 12.85 10.54 -4.86
C THR A 126 12.70 10.26 -3.37
N TYR A 127 12.99 9.05 -2.97
CA TYR A 127 13.14 8.65 -1.58
C TYR A 127 14.55 8.91 -1.04
N ASP A 128 15.56 8.96 -1.89
CA ASP A 128 17.00 8.90 -1.55
C ASP A 128 17.40 9.90 -0.47
N ILE A 129 16.91 11.14 -0.57
CA ILE A 129 17.28 12.20 0.40
C ILE A 129 16.71 11.89 1.78
N ALA A 130 15.43 11.56 1.87
CA ALA A 130 14.77 11.30 3.13
C ALA A 130 15.25 9.98 3.75
N GLU A 131 15.46 8.94 2.91
CA GLU A 131 16.03 7.66 3.32
C GLU A 131 17.45 7.82 3.87
N GLY A 132 18.29 8.62 3.20
CA GLY A 132 19.64 8.93 3.67
C GLY A 132 19.69 9.77 4.95
N TYR A 133 18.63 10.52 5.25
CA TYR A 133 18.53 11.32 6.46
C TYR A 133 18.16 10.50 7.70
N TRP A 134 17.41 9.42 7.52
CA TRP A 134 16.89 8.61 8.63
C TRP A 134 17.99 8.04 9.54
N PRO A 135 19.07 7.38 9.04
CA PRO A 135 20.15 6.87 9.89
C PRO A 135 20.91 7.98 10.63
N ILE A 136 21.04 9.16 10.02
CA ILE A 136 21.72 10.31 10.65
C ILE A 136 20.95 10.79 11.89
N VAL A 137 19.65 10.91 11.78
CA VAL A 137 18.76 11.34 12.87
C VAL A 137 18.75 10.33 14.02
N HIS A 138 18.91 9.04 13.72
CA HIS A 138 18.79 7.95 14.68
C HIS A 138 20.15 7.39 15.14
N GLU A 139 21.29 7.94 14.71
CA GLU A 139 22.64 7.43 14.96
C GLU A 139 22.93 7.13 16.44
N LYS A 140 22.36 7.91 17.36
CA LYS A 140 22.65 7.84 18.81
C LYS A 140 21.66 6.98 19.60
N PHE A 141 20.68 6.38 18.92
CA PHE A 141 19.62 5.63 19.56
C PHE A 141 19.67 4.17 19.13
N SER A 142 19.38 3.26 20.06
CA SER A 142 19.26 1.86 19.75
C SER A 142 17.97 1.56 18.99
N GLU A 143 17.98 0.50 18.19
CA GLU A 143 16.76 0.03 17.46
C GLU A 143 15.62 -0.26 18.45
N GLU A 144 15.91 -0.75 19.66
CA GLU A 144 14.90 -1.04 20.67
C GLU A 144 14.28 0.21 21.31
N GLU A 145 15.04 1.30 21.47
CA GLU A 145 14.48 2.58 21.91
C GLU A 145 13.52 3.15 20.84
N ILE A 146 13.94 3.13 19.56
CA ILE A 146 13.14 3.60 18.45
C ILE A 146 11.88 2.72 18.31
N TRP A 147 12.01 1.41 18.46
CA TRP A 147 10.90 0.47 18.47
C TRP A 147 9.90 0.77 19.60
N GLY A 148 10.38 1.09 20.79
CA GLY A 148 9.57 1.48 21.95
C GLY A 148 8.71 2.73 21.65
N TRP A 149 9.29 3.75 21.05
CA TRP A 149 8.56 4.97 20.67
C TRP A 149 7.45 4.68 19.65
N CYS A 150 7.73 3.85 18.65
CA CYS A 150 6.75 3.44 17.64
C CYS A 150 5.60 2.65 18.28
N ARG A 151 5.91 1.73 19.23
CA ARG A 151 4.92 0.97 19.96
C ARG A 151 3.99 1.87 20.79
N GLU A 152 4.54 2.83 21.51
CA GLU A 152 3.74 3.79 22.31
C GLU A 152 2.78 4.58 21.44
N GLY A 153 3.25 5.11 20.31
CA GLY A 153 2.41 5.81 19.35
C GLY A 153 1.29 4.94 18.77
N LEU A 154 1.59 3.68 18.46
CA LEU A 154 0.59 2.74 17.96
C LEU A 154 -0.43 2.34 19.04
N ILE A 155 -0.04 2.16 20.31
CA ILE A 155 -0.97 1.88 21.41
C ILE A 155 -2.00 3.00 21.52
N GLU A 156 -1.57 4.25 21.51
CA GLU A 156 -2.47 5.39 21.60
C GLU A 156 -3.40 5.50 20.39
N CYS A 157 -2.84 5.38 19.18
CA CYS A 157 -3.62 5.43 17.94
C CYS A 157 -4.60 4.26 17.81
N ALA A 158 -4.22 3.04 18.21
CA ALA A 158 -5.10 1.86 18.13
C ALA A 158 -6.29 1.97 19.11
N ARG A 159 -6.09 2.54 20.30
CA ARG A 159 -7.18 2.83 21.23
C ARG A 159 -8.21 3.79 20.58
N TYR A 160 -7.73 4.88 20.01
CA TYR A 160 -8.61 5.86 19.36
C TYR A 160 -9.27 5.28 18.09
N ALA A 161 -8.58 4.43 17.34
CA ALA A 161 -9.14 3.73 16.19
C ALA A 161 -10.34 2.87 16.60
N GLY A 162 -10.24 2.17 17.74
CA GLY A 162 -11.35 1.39 18.31
C GLY A 162 -12.57 2.26 18.64
N GLU A 163 -12.37 3.43 19.22
CA GLU A 163 -13.46 4.39 19.52
C GLU A 163 -14.17 4.88 18.24
N MET A 164 -13.44 4.95 17.12
CA MET A 164 -13.95 5.41 15.82
C MET A 164 -14.43 4.28 14.89
N GLY A 165 -14.33 3.02 15.31
CA GLY A 165 -14.69 1.86 14.49
C GLY A 165 -13.74 1.62 13.30
N VAL A 166 -12.48 2.04 13.42
CA VAL A 166 -11.42 1.89 12.42
C VAL A 166 -10.41 0.86 12.90
N THR A 167 -9.81 0.13 11.98
CA THR A 167 -8.69 -0.78 12.23
C THR A 167 -7.43 -0.21 11.57
N LEU A 168 -6.35 -0.09 12.33
CA LEU A 168 -5.03 0.23 11.80
C LEU A 168 -4.45 -1.01 11.12
N ALA A 169 -3.89 -0.84 9.95
CA ALA A 169 -3.23 -1.88 9.17
C ALA A 169 -1.72 -1.58 9.08
N LEU A 170 -0.91 -2.25 9.90
CA LEU A 170 0.54 -2.05 9.93
C LEU A 170 1.19 -2.71 8.72
N GLN A 171 1.85 -1.92 7.88
CA GLN A 171 2.54 -2.39 6.68
C GLN A 171 3.94 -2.91 7.00
N ASN A 172 4.38 -3.95 6.29
CA ASN A 172 5.74 -4.49 6.38
C ASN A 172 6.78 -3.61 5.69
N HIS A 173 6.88 -2.34 6.10
CA HIS A 173 7.69 -1.32 5.46
C HIS A 173 8.95 -0.97 6.27
N LYS A 174 10.10 -0.89 5.55
CA LYS A 174 11.37 -0.36 6.11
C LYS A 174 11.17 1.07 6.67
N PRO A 175 12.06 1.56 7.55
CA PRO A 175 13.36 1.00 7.89
C PRO A 175 13.34 0.01 9.08
N LEU A 176 12.34 0.06 9.96
CA LEU A 176 12.34 -0.75 11.20
C LEU A 176 11.80 -2.17 10.99
N ILE A 177 10.87 -2.35 10.08
CA ILE A 177 10.33 -3.66 9.77
C ILE A 177 11.17 -4.30 8.66
N LYS A 178 11.78 -5.44 8.98
CA LYS A 178 12.64 -6.20 8.07
C LYS A 178 11.86 -7.30 7.35
N ASP A 179 10.89 -7.90 8.06
CA ASP A 179 10.03 -8.97 7.54
C ASP A 179 8.68 -9.05 8.29
N HIS A 180 7.91 -10.10 8.03
CA HIS A 180 6.62 -10.33 8.68
C HIS A 180 6.72 -10.66 10.18
N HIS A 181 7.86 -11.17 10.67
CA HIS A 181 8.04 -11.44 12.10
C HIS A 181 8.08 -10.15 12.90
N ASP A 182 8.70 -9.09 12.37
CA ASP A 182 8.72 -7.77 13.00
C ASP A 182 7.30 -7.17 13.04
N VAL A 183 6.52 -7.29 11.96
CA VAL A 183 5.11 -6.86 11.96
C VAL A 183 4.34 -7.58 13.07
N LEU A 184 4.46 -8.89 13.15
CA LEU A 184 3.80 -9.71 14.15
C LEU A 184 4.29 -9.42 15.58
N ARG A 185 5.58 -9.13 15.76
CA ARG A 185 6.14 -8.67 17.02
C ARG A 185 5.43 -7.40 17.48
N MET A 186 5.36 -6.39 16.63
CA MET A 186 4.71 -5.11 16.96
C MET A 186 3.22 -5.28 17.26
N VAL A 187 2.48 -6.05 16.45
CA VAL A 187 1.06 -6.31 16.68
C VAL A 187 0.82 -6.98 18.04
N ARG A 188 1.66 -7.96 18.40
CA ARG A 188 1.57 -8.65 19.70
C ARG A 188 1.91 -7.72 20.88
N GLU A 189 2.94 -6.87 20.74
CA GLU A 189 3.36 -5.95 21.79
C GLU A 189 2.34 -4.83 22.02
N VAL A 190 1.68 -4.33 20.95
CA VAL A 190 0.58 -3.36 21.07
C VAL A 190 -0.67 -4.00 21.66
N ASN A 191 -0.89 -5.28 21.39
CA ASN A 191 -1.97 -6.11 21.96
C ASN A 191 -3.37 -5.44 21.83
N SER A 192 -3.71 -4.95 20.64
CA SER A 192 -5.00 -4.33 20.37
C SER A 192 -5.71 -5.01 19.19
N PRO A 193 -7.02 -5.32 19.29
CA PRO A 193 -7.77 -5.85 18.15
C PRO A 193 -7.91 -4.84 17.01
N HIS A 194 -7.61 -3.57 17.28
CA HIS A 194 -7.66 -2.48 16.30
C HIS A 194 -6.31 -2.21 15.62
N LEU A 195 -5.30 -3.06 15.84
CA LEU A 195 -4.06 -3.10 15.05
C LEU A 195 -3.96 -4.46 14.38
N GLN A 196 -3.98 -4.47 13.07
CA GLN A 196 -3.91 -5.64 12.21
C GLN A 196 -2.78 -5.47 11.18
N VAL A 197 -2.67 -6.36 10.21
CA VAL A 197 -1.54 -6.44 9.29
C VAL A 197 -1.92 -6.01 7.87
N CYS A 198 -1.02 -5.26 7.24
CA CYS A 198 -0.96 -5.00 5.81
C CYS A 198 0.33 -5.64 5.27
N LEU A 199 0.27 -6.92 4.89
CA LEU A 199 1.40 -7.61 4.31
C LEU A 199 1.41 -7.42 2.80
N ASP A 200 2.49 -6.87 2.27
CA ASP A 200 2.67 -6.57 0.85
C ASP A 200 3.77 -7.43 0.24
N ALA A 201 3.46 -8.05 -0.88
CA ALA A 201 4.41 -8.88 -1.62
C ALA A 201 5.65 -8.11 -2.10
N PRO A 202 5.56 -6.88 -2.65
CA PRO A 202 6.73 -6.10 -3.07
C PRO A 202 7.75 -5.86 -1.96
N LEU A 203 7.28 -5.73 -0.71
CA LEU A 203 8.11 -5.42 0.45
C LEU A 203 8.66 -6.66 1.18
N MET A 204 8.36 -7.85 0.69
CA MET A 204 8.91 -9.10 1.24
C MET A 204 10.40 -9.22 0.90
N PRO A 205 11.28 -9.54 1.85
CA PRO A 205 12.72 -9.70 1.60
C PRO A 205 13.03 -10.94 0.76
N ASP A 206 12.23 -12.01 0.88
CA ASP A 206 12.29 -13.21 0.04
C ASP A 206 10.97 -13.37 -0.71
N LYS A 207 11.03 -13.32 -2.03
CA LYS A 207 9.86 -13.39 -2.93
C LYS A 207 9.56 -14.81 -3.43
N LYS A 208 10.21 -15.84 -2.85
CA LYS A 208 9.93 -17.25 -3.20
C LYS A 208 8.58 -17.72 -2.63
N ALA A 209 7.95 -18.63 -3.33
CA ALA A 209 6.65 -19.20 -2.96
C ALA A 209 6.59 -19.75 -1.52
N ALA A 210 7.68 -20.33 -1.03
CA ALA A 210 7.75 -20.84 0.36
C ALA A 210 7.68 -19.71 1.38
N ALA A 211 8.46 -18.63 1.18
CA ALA A 211 8.46 -17.45 2.06
C ALA A 211 7.11 -16.72 2.04
N MET A 212 6.47 -16.60 0.87
CA MET A 212 5.12 -16.03 0.75
C MET A 212 4.08 -16.84 1.55
N ARG A 213 4.13 -18.18 1.47
CA ARG A 213 3.23 -19.04 2.24
C ARG A 213 3.48 -18.96 3.74
N ASP A 214 4.74 -18.99 4.15
CA ASP A 214 5.12 -18.87 5.56
C ASP A 214 4.61 -17.56 6.17
N ALA A 215 4.89 -16.43 5.52
CA ALA A 215 4.43 -15.12 5.96
C ALA A 215 2.90 -15.03 6.02
N ALA A 216 2.20 -15.50 4.98
CA ALA A 216 0.75 -15.48 4.94
C ALA A 216 0.14 -16.35 6.05
N GLN A 217 0.68 -17.56 6.28
CA GLN A 217 0.22 -18.44 7.36
C GLN A 217 0.46 -17.85 8.74
N ALA A 218 1.63 -17.23 8.94
CA ALA A 218 1.97 -16.59 10.21
C ALA A 218 1.04 -15.41 10.53
N VAL A 219 0.68 -14.62 9.53
CA VAL A 219 -0.24 -13.48 9.66
C VAL A 219 -1.70 -13.94 9.77
N GLY A 220 -2.11 -14.94 9.00
CA GLY A 220 -3.44 -15.55 9.05
C GLY A 220 -4.58 -14.55 8.92
N SER A 221 -5.54 -14.61 9.83
CA SER A 221 -6.74 -13.75 9.85
C SER A 221 -6.46 -12.30 10.21
N MET A 222 -5.24 -11.95 10.62
CA MET A 222 -4.84 -10.56 10.88
C MET A 222 -4.57 -9.77 9.59
N GLN A 223 -4.49 -10.44 8.44
CA GLN A 223 -4.32 -9.77 7.14
C GLN A 223 -5.60 -9.01 6.74
N VAL A 224 -5.53 -7.67 6.64
CA VAL A 224 -6.71 -6.83 6.34
C VAL A 224 -6.56 -5.94 5.10
N MET A 225 -5.33 -5.62 4.69
CA MET A 225 -5.00 -4.83 3.50
C MET A 225 -3.75 -5.39 2.83
N SER A 226 -3.57 -5.10 1.55
CA SER A 226 -2.35 -5.39 0.80
C SER A 226 -2.19 -4.46 -0.39
N HIS A 227 -0.95 -4.33 -0.89
CA HIS A 227 -0.62 -3.57 -2.10
C HIS A 227 0.16 -4.43 -3.09
N PHE A 228 0.09 -4.01 -4.34
CA PHE A 228 0.95 -4.46 -5.41
C PHE A 228 1.36 -3.26 -6.28
N GLY A 229 2.53 -3.32 -6.84
CA GLY A 229 3.09 -2.24 -7.64
C GLY A 229 3.76 -2.74 -8.90
N GLY A 230 4.45 -1.83 -9.55
CA GLY A 230 5.25 -2.11 -10.74
C GLY A 230 4.73 -1.45 -12.00
N GLU A 231 5.52 -1.60 -13.06
CA GLU A 231 5.19 -1.17 -14.41
C GLU A 231 4.74 -2.37 -15.22
N PHE A 232 3.76 -2.18 -16.09
CA PHE A 232 3.12 -3.26 -16.85
C PHE A 232 3.14 -2.98 -18.34
N ASP A 233 3.42 -4.03 -19.12
CA ASP A 233 3.37 -4.01 -20.57
C ASP A 233 2.52 -5.17 -21.11
N ARG A 234 1.80 -4.90 -22.21
CA ARG A 234 1.07 -5.93 -22.93
C ARG A 234 1.96 -6.52 -24.02
N ASN A 235 2.12 -7.82 -23.99
CA ASN A 235 2.87 -8.55 -25.00
C ASN A 235 2.06 -8.73 -26.30
N PRO A 236 2.72 -9.07 -27.43
CA PRO A 236 2.03 -9.32 -28.69
C PRO A 236 0.99 -10.46 -28.65
N ASP A 237 1.16 -11.43 -27.78
CA ASP A 237 0.22 -12.53 -27.54
C ASP A 237 -0.97 -12.15 -26.65
N GLY A 238 -1.03 -10.88 -26.18
CA GLY A 238 -2.07 -10.36 -25.30
C GLY A 238 -1.81 -10.55 -23.81
N SER A 239 -0.81 -11.31 -23.42
CA SER A 239 -0.42 -11.47 -22.00
C SER A 239 0.14 -10.16 -21.44
N ILE A 240 0.17 -10.04 -20.11
CA ILE A 240 0.72 -8.86 -19.43
C ILE A 240 1.94 -9.27 -18.62
N THR A 241 3.05 -8.55 -18.82
CA THR A 241 4.27 -8.70 -18.04
C THR A 241 4.40 -7.51 -17.10
N GLY A 242 4.61 -7.79 -15.81
CA GLY A 242 4.93 -6.79 -14.80
C GLY A 242 6.42 -6.72 -14.52
N VAL A 243 6.89 -5.52 -14.17
CA VAL A 243 8.23 -5.28 -13.63
C VAL A 243 8.08 -4.49 -12.35
N ASP A 244 8.34 -5.14 -11.21
CA ASP A 244 8.45 -4.44 -9.94
C ASP A 244 9.76 -3.64 -9.93
N ARG A 245 9.69 -2.40 -9.44
CA ARG A 245 10.85 -1.51 -9.31
C ARG A 245 11.38 -1.45 -7.89
N ILE A 246 10.73 -2.15 -6.97
CA ILE A 246 11.17 -2.28 -5.58
C ILE A 246 12.16 -3.46 -5.51
N ASP A 247 13.33 -3.23 -4.94
CA ASP A 247 14.40 -4.23 -4.73
C ASP A 247 14.94 -4.93 -5.99
N GLY A 248 14.80 -4.31 -7.16
CA GLY A 248 15.48 -4.74 -8.38
C GLY A 248 15.01 -6.09 -8.97
N VAL A 249 13.74 -6.45 -8.79
CA VAL A 249 13.16 -7.69 -9.34
C VAL A 249 13.17 -7.68 -10.86
N ILE A 250 13.59 -8.81 -11.46
CA ILE A 250 13.72 -8.99 -12.91
C ILE A 250 12.34 -9.15 -13.55
N ALA A 251 12.20 -8.65 -14.78
CA ALA A 251 10.98 -8.83 -15.57
C ALA A 251 10.62 -10.32 -15.71
N GLY A 252 9.37 -10.67 -15.47
CA GLY A 252 8.87 -12.05 -15.47
C GLY A 252 8.82 -12.71 -14.09
N GLU A 253 9.79 -12.47 -13.22
CA GLU A 253 9.72 -12.93 -11.82
C GLU A 253 8.58 -12.23 -11.05
N THR A 254 8.29 -10.96 -11.37
CA THR A 254 7.15 -10.21 -10.84
C THR A 254 5.83 -10.95 -11.04
N ASN A 255 5.59 -11.51 -12.23
CA ASN A 255 4.38 -12.26 -12.51
C ASN A 255 4.27 -13.50 -11.62
N GLN A 256 5.38 -14.18 -11.39
CA GLN A 256 5.39 -15.41 -10.61
C GLN A 256 5.18 -15.12 -9.12
N TYR A 257 5.89 -14.17 -8.54
CA TYR A 257 5.74 -13.92 -7.11
C TYR A 257 4.36 -13.34 -6.74
N TYR A 258 3.70 -12.57 -7.62
CA TYR A 258 2.31 -12.15 -7.39
C TYR A 258 1.32 -13.31 -7.46
N ARG A 259 1.57 -14.32 -8.32
CA ARG A 259 0.79 -15.56 -8.31
C ARG A 259 0.97 -16.33 -7.02
N ASP A 260 2.21 -16.49 -6.59
CA ASP A 260 2.55 -17.20 -5.34
C ASP A 260 1.95 -16.49 -4.13
N PHE A 261 1.99 -15.17 -4.10
CA PHE A 261 1.36 -14.36 -3.05
C PHE A 261 -0.17 -14.52 -3.07
N ALA A 262 -0.80 -14.44 -4.24
CA ALA A 262 -2.24 -14.63 -4.37
C ALA A 262 -2.69 -16.03 -3.91
N GLN A 263 -1.90 -17.07 -4.21
CA GLN A 263 -2.15 -18.43 -3.69
C GLN A 263 -2.06 -18.47 -2.16
N ALA A 264 -1.02 -17.87 -1.59
CA ALA A 264 -0.83 -17.80 -0.15
C ALA A 264 -1.99 -17.06 0.54
N MET A 265 -2.43 -15.93 -0.01
CA MET A 265 -3.58 -15.16 0.49
C MET A 265 -4.90 -15.94 0.37
N ARG A 266 -5.11 -16.68 -0.72
CA ARG A 266 -6.25 -17.58 -0.87
C ARG A 266 -6.27 -18.64 0.23
N ASP A 267 -5.12 -19.27 0.48
CA ASP A 267 -5.00 -20.41 1.39
C ASP A 267 -5.28 -20.02 2.85
N ILE A 268 -5.02 -18.77 3.24
CA ILE A 268 -5.45 -18.20 4.54
C ILE A 268 -6.87 -17.63 4.53
N GLY A 269 -7.58 -17.73 3.40
CA GLY A 269 -8.97 -17.25 3.29
C GLY A 269 -9.10 -15.72 3.14
N TYR A 270 -8.04 -14.99 2.82
CA TYR A 270 -8.09 -13.54 2.66
C TYR A 270 -9.05 -13.12 1.53
N ARG A 271 -9.93 -12.17 1.80
CA ARG A 271 -10.94 -11.64 0.87
C ARG A 271 -10.94 -10.11 0.78
N GLY A 272 -9.99 -9.45 1.44
CA GLY A 272 -9.84 -8.00 1.44
C GLY A 272 -9.36 -7.43 0.11
N TYR A 273 -8.84 -6.22 0.15
CA TYR A 273 -8.32 -5.52 -1.03
C TYR A 273 -6.82 -5.74 -1.20
N ILE A 274 -6.41 -5.84 -2.48
CA ILE A 274 -5.04 -5.62 -2.91
C ILE A 274 -5.04 -4.38 -3.81
N SER A 275 -4.36 -3.31 -3.38
CA SER A 275 -4.39 -2.01 -4.06
C SER A 275 -3.18 -1.82 -4.95
N TYR A 276 -3.42 -1.37 -6.19
CA TYR A 276 -2.34 -0.97 -7.09
C TYR A 276 -1.76 0.37 -6.69
N GLU A 277 -0.44 0.44 -6.64
CA GLU A 277 0.33 1.66 -6.42
C GLU A 277 1.46 1.82 -7.45
N LEU A 278 1.55 3.03 -8.03
CA LEU A 278 2.70 3.48 -8.81
C LEU A 278 3.44 4.51 -7.97
N CYS A 279 4.37 4.05 -7.13
CA CYS A 279 5.01 4.85 -6.10
C CYS A 279 6.54 4.75 -6.11
N HIS A 280 7.13 4.77 -7.28
CA HIS A 280 8.57 4.80 -7.50
C HIS A 280 8.94 5.84 -8.55
N GLN A 281 10.23 6.12 -8.67
CA GLN A 281 10.77 7.03 -9.68
C GLN A 281 10.43 6.52 -11.08
N LEU A 282 9.68 7.32 -11.85
CA LEU A 282 9.27 6.96 -13.20
C LEU A 282 10.35 7.31 -14.24
N PRO A 283 10.29 6.68 -15.44
CA PRO A 283 11.24 6.94 -16.51
C PRO A 283 11.30 8.42 -16.93
N MET A 284 12.47 8.84 -17.35
CA MET A 284 12.70 10.14 -17.94
C MET A 284 12.92 10.00 -19.45
N VAL A 285 12.22 10.84 -20.23
CA VAL A 285 12.35 10.93 -21.70
C VAL A 285 12.73 12.35 -22.04
N ASN A 286 13.85 12.54 -22.75
CA ASN A 286 14.37 13.85 -23.12
C ASN A 286 14.57 14.82 -21.93
N GLY A 287 15.00 14.29 -20.78
CA GLY A 287 15.22 15.06 -19.54
C GLY A 287 13.98 15.48 -18.78
N GLU A 288 12.81 14.95 -19.13
CA GLU A 288 11.53 15.17 -18.44
C GLU A 288 10.94 13.83 -17.98
N THR A 289 10.37 13.81 -16.79
CA THR A 289 9.61 12.64 -16.32
C THR A 289 8.39 12.39 -17.21
N VAL A 290 8.05 11.13 -17.46
CA VAL A 290 6.85 10.75 -18.21
C VAL A 290 5.57 11.38 -17.65
N GLY A 291 4.57 11.57 -18.49
CA GLY A 291 3.30 12.23 -18.15
C GLY A 291 2.27 11.30 -17.50
N ILE A 292 1.07 11.84 -17.25
CA ILE A 292 -0.05 11.11 -16.64
C ILE A 292 -0.51 9.91 -17.47
N GLU A 293 -0.29 9.92 -18.79
CA GLU A 293 -0.62 8.82 -19.70
C GLU A 293 0.13 7.55 -19.33
N PHE A 294 1.35 7.68 -18.82
CA PHE A 294 2.11 6.55 -18.29
C PHE A 294 1.42 5.94 -17.07
N ALA A 295 0.94 6.76 -16.14
CA ALA A 295 0.18 6.29 -14.99
C ALA A 295 -1.16 5.65 -15.43
N HIS A 296 -1.85 6.21 -16.42
CA HIS A 296 -3.08 5.61 -16.95
C HIS A 296 -2.84 4.24 -17.58
N LYS A 297 -1.81 4.12 -18.44
CA LYS A 297 -1.41 2.82 -19.04
C LYS A 297 -1.17 1.78 -17.96
N ASN A 298 -0.34 2.12 -16.98
CA ASN A 298 0.05 1.17 -15.94
C ASN A 298 -1.12 0.81 -15.03
N ALA A 299 -1.94 1.77 -14.60
CA ALA A 299 -3.11 1.49 -13.77
C ALA A 299 -4.13 0.60 -14.50
N GLN A 300 -4.34 0.79 -15.81
CA GLN A 300 -5.22 -0.08 -16.58
C GLN A 300 -4.66 -1.50 -16.72
N LEU A 301 -3.39 -1.65 -17.07
CA LEU A 301 -2.76 -2.95 -17.22
C LEU A 301 -2.64 -3.68 -15.88
N ALA A 302 -2.38 -2.96 -14.79
CA ALA A 302 -2.28 -3.52 -13.44
C ALA A 302 -3.58 -4.20 -12.99
N VAL A 303 -4.72 -3.55 -13.19
CA VAL A 303 -6.00 -4.16 -12.78
C VAL A 303 -6.32 -5.40 -13.64
N GLU A 304 -6.05 -5.36 -14.94
CA GLU A 304 -6.24 -6.51 -15.83
C GLU A 304 -5.32 -7.68 -15.42
N PHE A 305 -4.05 -7.39 -15.16
CA PHE A 305 -3.06 -8.34 -14.67
C PHE A 305 -3.50 -9.01 -13.36
N MET A 306 -3.84 -8.23 -12.36
CA MET A 306 -4.23 -8.77 -11.07
C MET A 306 -5.60 -9.48 -11.14
N ARG A 307 -6.52 -9.03 -11.98
CA ARG A 307 -7.82 -9.70 -12.22
C ARG A 307 -7.60 -11.10 -12.79
N GLU A 308 -6.67 -11.27 -13.72
CA GLU A 308 -6.31 -12.58 -14.27
C GLU A 308 -5.69 -13.50 -13.21
N ILE A 309 -4.78 -12.99 -12.38
CA ILE A 309 -4.21 -13.75 -11.27
C ILE A 309 -5.30 -14.19 -10.29
N ILE A 310 -6.18 -13.29 -9.87
CA ILE A 310 -7.26 -13.62 -8.95
C ILE A 310 -8.19 -14.67 -9.58
N ARG A 311 -8.57 -14.50 -10.84
CA ARG A 311 -9.42 -15.45 -11.56
C ARG A 311 -8.81 -16.85 -11.59
N THR A 312 -7.52 -16.95 -11.87
CA THR A 312 -6.83 -18.24 -11.99
C THR A 312 -6.53 -18.85 -10.62
N GLU A 313 -6.11 -18.08 -9.64
CA GLU A 313 -5.64 -18.63 -8.38
C GLU A 313 -6.77 -18.80 -7.35
N TYR A 314 -7.73 -17.87 -7.25
CA TYR A 314 -8.89 -17.99 -6.35
C TYR A 314 -9.99 -18.92 -6.90
N GLY A 315 -9.98 -19.24 -8.19
CA GLY A 315 -10.84 -20.28 -8.78
C GLY A 315 -10.42 -21.71 -8.43
N LYS A 316 -9.19 -21.91 -7.93
CA LYS A 316 -8.68 -23.22 -7.48
C LYS A 316 -9.11 -23.52 -6.04
N GLN A 317 -9.20 -24.81 -5.70
CA GLN A 317 -9.39 -25.20 -4.30
C GLN A 317 -8.13 -24.90 -3.47
N PRO A 318 -8.26 -24.52 -2.18
CA PRO A 318 -7.12 -24.36 -1.29
C PRO A 318 -6.23 -25.62 -1.27
N GLY A 319 -4.91 -25.43 -1.32
CA GLY A 319 -3.96 -26.55 -1.31
C GLY A 319 -3.71 -27.23 -2.65
N SER A 320 -4.34 -26.81 -3.74
CA SER A 320 -4.00 -27.33 -5.09
C SER A 320 -2.58 -26.95 -5.48
N PRO A 321 -1.71 -27.90 -5.87
CA PRO A 321 -0.35 -27.59 -6.30
C PRO A 321 -0.35 -26.68 -7.53
N ALA A 322 0.65 -25.80 -7.63
CA ALA A 322 0.87 -24.99 -8.81
C ALA A 322 1.05 -25.91 -10.03
N GLN A 323 0.28 -25.68 -11.09
CA GLN A 323 0.53 -26.39 -12.34
C GLN A 323 1.90 -25.94 -12.87
N PRO A 324 2.78 -26.88 -13.27
CA PRO A 324 4.02 -26.53 -13.91
C PRO A 324 3.71 -25.72 -15.19
N GLN A 325 4.39 -24.59 -15.36
CA GLN A 325 4.30 -23.85 -16.61
C GLN A 325 4.80 -24.73 -17.74
N PRO A 326 4.18 -24.69 -18.93
CA PRO A 326 4.73 -25.39 -20.08
C PRO A 326 6.13 -24.83 -20.35
N VAL A 327 7.13 -25.68 -20.23
CA VAL A 327 8.51 -25.39 -20.66
C VAL A 327 8.40 -25.13 -22.16
N GLY A 328 8.69 -23.87 -22.56
CA GLY A 328 8.64 -23.47 -23.94
C GLY A 328 9.46 -24.45 -24.78
N ALA A 329 8.84 -25.00 -25.80
CA ALA A 329 9.54 -25.75 -26.82
C ALA A 329 10.56 -24.81 -27.49
N ALA A 330 11.83 -25.22 -27.48
CA ALA A 330 12.94 -24.54 -28.10
C ALA A 330 12.76 -24.37 -29.62
#